data_ae5319a1b6615bb91c689ba82149a3cf
#
_entry.id   ae5319a1b6615bb91c689ba82149a3cf
#
_cell.length_a   1.000
_cell.length_b   1.000
_cell.length_c   1.000
_cell.angle_alpha   90.00
_cell.angle_beta   90.00
_cell.angle_gamma   90.00
#
_symmetry.space_group_name_H-M   'P 1'
#
loop_
_entity.id
_entity.type
_entity.pdbx_description
1 polymer ?
#
loop_
_entity_poly.entity_id
_entity_poly.type
_entity_poly.pdbx_seq_one_letter_code
_entity_poly.pdbx_strand_id
1 'polypeptide(L)'
;IWFCLVGSEMCIRDSLKGMYKIKQISKNKKTKIQLLGSGTILREMMQAADILDKDFKIDCDVWSVTSFNELRKDGMEVERFNLLNPNEKPKKTYVENCLKDAEGPILAASDYMRITSDQIRPFTNKSFYSLGTDGYGRSDSREKLRNFFEVDKKYIVTYALSVLAKEQLIPSKYAEQAIKKYNIDKNKPIPTKL
;
A
#
# COMPACT_ATOMS: atom_id res chain seq x y z
N ILE A 1 4.24 -11.67 -19.74
CA ILE A 1 3.28 -12.19 -18.74
C ILE A 1 3.70 -13.63 -18.41
N TRP A 2 4.83 -13.74 -17.85
CA TRP A 2 5.32 -14.99 -17.27
C TRP A 2 5.97 -14.62 -15.96
N PHE A 3 5.49 -15.13 -14.88
CA PHE A 3 6.14 -15.24 -13.58
C PHE A 3 5.26 -14.72 -12.44
N CYS A 4 4.45 -15.51 -12.08
CA CYS A 4 4.17 -16.15 -10.80
C CYS A 4 2.97 -17.04 -11.01
N LEU A 5 3.17 -18.08 -11.81
CA LEU A 5 2.26 -19.22 -11.79
C LEU A 5 2.44 -19.92 -10.45
N VAL A 6 1.32 -20.08 -9.77
CA VAL A 6 1.11 -21.01 -8.68
C VAL A 6 2.02 -22.23 -8.87
N GLY A 7 3.05 -22.38 -8.04
CA GLY A 7 3.88 -23.58 -8.12
C GLY A 7 5.34 -23.45 -7.73
N SER A 8 5.94 -22.25 -7.63
CA SER A 8 7.26 -22.19 -7.04
C SER A 8 7.14 -22.20 -5.51
N GLU A 9 7.90 -23.04 -4.84
CA GLU A 9 7.95 -23.09 -3.36
C GLU A 9 8.20 -21.72 -2.74
N MET A 10 8.91 -20.84 -3.43
CA MET A 10 9.19 -19.47 -3.02
C MET A 10 7.90 -18.62 -2.95
N CYS A 11 7.02 -18.68 -3.96
CA CYS A 11 5.76 -17.96 -3.95
C CYS A 11 4.78 -18.47 -2.88
N ILE A 12 4.77 -19.78 -2.62
CA ILE A 12 3.94 -20.39 -1.57
C ILE A 12 4.41 -19.90 -0.20
N ARG A 13 5.70 -19.97 0.09
CA ARG A 13 6.30 -19.53 1.36
C ARG A 13 6.06 -18.04 1.62
N ASP A 14 6.23 -17.20 0.61
CA ASP A 14 6.03 -15.76 0.73
C ASP A 14 4.55 -15.40 0.91
N SER A 15 3.66 -16.13 0.25
CA SER A 15 2.22 -15.98 0.45
C SER A 15 1.80 -16.36 1.88
N LEU A 16 2.40 -17.40 2.46
CA LEU A 16 2.15 -17.81 3.85
C LEU A 16 2.72 -16.82 4.87
N LYS A 17 3.82 -16.14 4.56
CA LYS A 17 4.43 -15.11 5.42
C LYS A 17 3.69 -13.78 5.41
N GLY A 18 2.72 -13.59 4.51
CA GLY A 18 1.79 -12.47 4.52
C GLY A 18 1.98 -11.40 3.46
N MET A 19 3.09 -11.34 2.72
CA MET A 19 3.25 -10.43 1.57
C MET A 19 4.34 -10.86 0.59
N TYR A 20 4.17 -10.44 -0.67
CA TYR A 20 5.20 -10.61 -1.70
C TYR A 20 5.03 -9.57 -2.83
N LYS A 21 6.13 -9.27 -3.53
CA LYS A 21 6.12 -8.33 -4.66
C LYS A 21 5.57 -9.03 -5.90
N ILE A 22 4.54 -8.42 -6.52
CA ILE A 22 3.90 -8.95 -7.74
C ILE A 22 4.24 -8.16 -9.00
N LYS A 23 4.60 -6.88 -8.84
CA LYS A 23 4.91 -6.02 -9.98
C LYS A 23 5.94 -4.98 -9.59
N GLN A 24 6.88 -4.76 -10.47
CA GLN A 24 7.86 -3.69 -10.37
C GLN A 24 7.77 -2.84 -11.63
N ILE A 25 7.45 -1.56 -11.45
CA ILE A 25 7.55 -0.56 -12.50
C ILE A 25 8.72 0.33 -12.14
N SER A 26 9.86 0.07 -12.75
CA SER A 26 11.08 0.85 -12.59
C SER A 26 11.64 1.20 -13.95
N LYS A 27 11.66 2.50 -14.25
CA LYS A 27 12.24 3.08 -15.46
C LYS A 27 13.37 4.05 -15.14
N ASN A 28 14.07 3.78 -14.00
CA ASN A 28 15.14 4.62 -13.47
C ASN A 28 14.71 6.07 -13.17
N LYS A 29 13.46 6.25 -12.75
CA LYS A 29 12.95 7.54 -12.31
C LYS A 29 13.36 7.79 -10.85
N LYS A 30 13.60 9.06 -10.52
CA LYS A 30 14.07 9.46 -9.18
C LYS A 30 13.04 9.28 -8.07
N THR A 31 11.76 9.15 -8.42
CA THR A 31 10.66 9.10 -7.44
C THR A 31 9.95 7.77 -7.51
N LYS A 32 9.86 7.11 -6.38
CA LYS A 32 9.26 5.79 -6.24
C LYS A 32 8.30 5.72 -5.06
N ILE A 33 7.27 4.88 -5.17
CA ILE A 33 6.30 4.60 -4.12
C ILE A 33 6.02 3.10 -4.01
N GLN A 34 5.80 2.62 -2.79
CA GLN A 34 5.45 1.24 -2.50
C GLN A 34 3.94 1.11 -2.30
N LEU A 35 3.28 0.35 -3.17
CA LEU A 35 1.83 0.14 -3.16
C LEU A 35 1.52 -1.25 -2.61
N LEU A 36 0.92 -1.32 -1.42
CA LEU A 36 0.53 -2.56 -0.75
C LEU A 36 -0.97 -2.77 -0.90
N GLY A 37 -1.38 -3.78 -1.66
CA GLY A 37 -2.79 -4.11 -1.88
C GLY A 37 -3.18 -5.44 -1.28
N SER A 38 -4.37 -5.49 -0.65
CA SER A 38 -4.96 -6.72 -0.13
C SER A 38 -6.31 -7.01 -0.76
N GLY A 39 -6.64 -8.30 -0.90
CA GLY A 39 -7.92 -8.76 -1.41
C GLY A 39 -8.24 -8.20 -2.81
N THR A 40 -9.47 -7.77 -3.00
CA THR A 40 -9.94 -7.25 -4.30
C THR A 40 -9.36 -5.87 -4.64
N ILE A 41 -8.88 -5.12 -3.64
CA ILE A 41 -8.27 -3.78 -3.83
C ILE A 41 -6.89 -3.88 -4.46
N LEU A 42 -6.22 -5.03 -4.40
CA LEU A 42 -4.98 -5.26 -5.13
C LEU A 42 -5.11 -4.94 -6.63
N ARG A 43 -6.26 -5.23 -7.24
CA ARG A 43 -6.52 -4.90 -8.66
C ARG A 43 -6.57 -3.39 -8.91
N GLU A 44 -7.13 -2.63 -7.97
CA GLU A 44 -7.14 -1.16 -8.01
C GLU A 44 -5.71 -0.61 -7.87
N MET A 45 -4.90 -1.20 -6.97
CA MET A 45 -3.48 -0.85 -6.81
C MET A 45 -2.67 -1.08 -8.08
N MET A 46 -2.88 -2.22 -8.76
CA MET A 46 -2.19 -2.52 -10.02
C MET A 46 -2.55 -1.50 -11.11
N GLN A 47 -3.84 -1.15 -11.24
CA GLN A 47 -4.29 -0.14 -12.20
C GLN A 47 -3.78 1.26 -11.85
N ALA A 48 -3.75 1.60 -10.55
CA ALA A 48 -3.19 2.87 -10.08
C ALA A 48 -1.68 2.97 -10.40
N ALA A 49 -0.92 1.88 -10.23
CA ALA A 49 0.49 1.83 -10.60
C ALA A 49 0.72 2.09 -12.08
N ASP A 50 -0.12 1.51 -12.96
CA ASP A 50 -0.06 1.76 -14.40
C ASP A 50 -0.34 3.23 -14.76
N ILE A 51 -1.29 3.86 -14.08
CA ILE A 51 -1.62 5.27 -14.25
C ILE A 51 -0.47 6.17 -13.76
N LEU A 52 0.10 5.87 -12.58
CA LEU A 52 1.23 6.62 -12.02
C LEU A 52 2.44 6.60 -12.97
N ASP A 53 2.74 5.44 -13.55
CA ASP A 53 3.81 5.34 -14.55
C ASP A 53 3.49 6.13 -15.84
N LYS A 54 2.31 5.90 -16.43
CA LYS A 54 1.97 6.45 -17.75
C LYS A 54 1.76 7.96 -17.71
N ASP A 55 0.98 8.45 -16.76
CA ASP A 55 0.50 9.82 -16.72
C ASP A 55 1.41 10.76 -15.91
N PHE A 56 2.00 10.24 -14.83
CA PHE A 56 2.74 11.05 -13.87
C PHE A 56 4.24 10.74 -13.80
N LYS A 57 4.68 9.69 -14.52
CA LYS A 57 6.10 9.29 -14.56
C LYS A 57 6.68 8.95 -13.18
N ILE A 58 5.89 8.30 -12.34
CA ILE A 58 6.28 7.81 -11.02
C ILE A 58 6.55 6.30 -11.10
N ASP A 59 7.68 5.85 -10.56
CA ASP A 59 7.98 4.43 -10.42
C ASP A 59 7.24 3.82 -9.23
N CYS A 60 6.79 2.58 -9.37
CA CYS A 60 6.01 1.89 -8.35
C CYS A 60 6.46 0.44 -8.20
N ASP A 61 6.53 -0.05 -6.96
CA ASP A 61 6.48 -1.49 -6.67
C ASP A 61 5.10 -1.83 -6.11
N VAL A 62 4.48 -2.88 -6.63
CA VAL A 62 3.18 -3.37 -6.15
C VAL A 62 3.38 -4.68 -5.41
N TRP A 63 2.86 -4.71 -4.18
CA TRP A 63 2.95 -5.84 -3.27
C TRP A 63 1.56 -6.42 -3.02
N SER A 64 1.44 -7.72 -3.11
CA SER A 64 0.26 -8.45 -2.64
C SER A 64 0.42 -8.74 -1.17
N VAL A 65 -0.47 -8.20 -0.34
CA VAL A 65 -0.55 -8.52 1.08
C VAL A 65 -1.64 -9.56 1.28
N THR A 66 -1.22 -10.78 1.54
CA THR A 66 -2.13 -11.92 1.77
C THR A 66 -2.67 -11.93 3.20
N SER A 67 -1.87 -11.44 4.17
CA SER A 67 -2.31 -11.37 5.57
C SER A 67 -1.55 -10.29 6.35
N PHE A 68 -2.23 -9.20 6.69
CA PHE A 68 -1.70 -8.21 7.64
C PHE A 68 -1.53 -8.80 9.05
N ASN A 69 -2.36 -9.78 9.43
CA ASN A 69 -2.27 -10.44 10.73
C ASN A 69 -0.98 -11.26 10.88
N GLU A 70 -0.58 -12.02 9.85
CA GLU A 70 0.67 -12.78 9.91
C GLU A 70 1.88 -11.84 9.96
N LEU A 71 1.86 -10.75 9.20
CA LEU A 71 2.90 -9.72 9.25
C LEU A 71 2.99 -9.07 10.64
N ARG A 72 1.85 -8.82 11.28
CA ARG A 72 1.80 -8.29 12.65
C ARG A 72 2.36 -9.29 13.67
N LYS A 73 1.99 -10.58 13.58
CA LYS A 73 2.50 -11.62 14.47
C LYS A 73 4.02 -11.72 14.39
N ASP A 74 4.58 -11.78 13.18
CA ASP A 74 6.02 -11.76 12.93
C ASP A 74 6.66 -10.52 13.58
N GLY A 75 6.07 -9.34 13.36
CA GLY A 75 6.57 -8.10 13.93
C GLY A 75 6.62 -8.11 15.46
N MET A 76 5.54 -8.56 16.10
CA MET A 76 5.47 -8.66 17.56
C MET A 76 6.45 -9.69 18.15
N GLU A 77 6.63 -10.82 17.45
CA GLU A 77 7.61 -11.85 17.85
C GLU A 77 9.04 -11.31 17.79
N VAL A 78 9.39 -10.63 16.70
CA VAL A 78 10.70 -10.01 16.50
C VAL A 78 10.94 -8.90 17.53
N GLU A 79 9.96 -8.02 17.76
CA GLU A 79 10.05 -6.95 18.78
C GLU A 79 10.28 -7.54 20.17
N ARG A 80 9.48 -8.53 20.55
CA ARG A 80 9.65 -9.24 21.85
C ARG A 80 11.03 -9.87 21.96
N PHE A 81 11.53 -10.55 20.89
CA PHE A 81 12.86 -11.14 20.89
C PHE A 81 13.92 -10.07 21.13
N ASN A 82 13.88 -8.96 20.43
CA ASN A 82 14.87 -7.88 20.54
C ASN A 82 14.86 -7.23 21.93
N LEU A 83 13.68 -7.09 22.54
CA LEU A 83 13.55 -6.52 23.90
C LEU A 83 14.11 -7.47 24.97
N LEU A 84 13.95 -8.77 24.80
CA LEU A 84 14.43 -9.78 25.77
C LEU A 84 15.89 -10.18 25.58
N ASN A 85 16.51 -9.84 24.46
CA ASN A 85 17.88 -10.18 24.12
C ASN A 85 18.70 -8.93 23.73
N PRO A 86 18.88 -7.95 24.66
CA PRO A 86 19.49 -6.66 24.32
C PRO A 86 20.96 -6.74 23.91
N ASN A 87 21.63 -7.84 24.23
CA ASN A 87 23.04 -8.08 23.88
C ASN A 87 23.21 -8.84 22.55
N GLU A 88 22.12 -9.32 21.95
CA GLU A 88 22.16 -10.00 20.67
C GLU A 88 21.95 -8.99 19.51
N LYS A 89 22.39 -9.40 18.31
CA LYS A 89 22.12 -8.60 17.11
C LYS A 89 20.61 -8.53 16.87
N PRO A 90 20.01 -7.32 16.77
CA PRO A 90 18.59 -7.18 16.55
C PRO A 90 18.12 -7.92 15.27
N LYS A 91 17.05 -8.69 15.41
CA LYS A 91 16.35 -9.31 14.29
C LYS A 91 15.52 -8.27 13.55
N LYS A 92 15.33 -8.47 12.25
CA LYS A 92 14.44 -7.67 11.42
C LYS A 92 13.15 -8.43 11.15
N THR A 93 12.05 -7.68 11.12
CA THR A 93 10.75 -8.24 10.76
C THR A 93 10.70 -8.71 9.30
N TYR A 94 9.75 -9.54 8.96
CA TYR A 94 9.55 -9.96 7.57
C TYR A 94 9.21 -8.77 6.66
N VAL A 95 8.41 -7.82 7.13
CA VAL A 95 8.08 -6.57 6.41
C VAL A 95 9.34 -5.76 6.13
N GLU A 96 10.21 -5.54 7.13
CA GLU A 96 11.48 -4.83 6.94
C GLU A 96 12.38 -5.53 5.92
N ASN A 97 12.44 -6.86 5.96
CA ASN A 97 13.24 -7.65 5.02
C ASN A 97 12.71 -7.54 3.58
N CYS A 98 11.39 -7.57 3.39
CA CYS A 98 10.77 -7.37 2.08
C CYS A 98 11.04 -5.97 1.52
N LEU A 99 11.00 -4.96 2.37
CA LEU A 99 11.09 -3.54 1.99
C LEU A 99 12.51 -2.94 2.15
N LYS A 100 13.52 -3.75 2.46
CA LYS A 100 14.90 -3.27 2.74
C LYS A 100 15.48 -2.45 1.59
N ASP A 101 15.30 -2.91 0.36
CA ASP A 101 15.82 -2.28 -0.86
C ASP A 101 14.75 -1.45 -1.58
N ALA A 102 13.56 -1.30 -0.98
CA ALA A 102 12.49 -0.53 -1.53
C ALA A 102 12.68 0.97 -1.25
N GLU A 103 12.43 1.83 -2.22
CA GLU A 103 12.53 3.27 -2.09
C GLU A 103 11.16 3.93 -1.96
N GLY A 104 11.11 5.09 -1.31
CA GLY A 104 9.92 5.91 -1.15
C GLY A 104 8.96 5.45 -0.06
N PRO A 105 7.87 6.21 0.15
CA PRO A 105 6.84 5.93 1.14
C PRO A 105 5.97 4.74 0.75
N ILE A 106 5.23 4.23 1.74
CA ILE A 106 4.29 3.12 1.59
C ILE A 106 2.87 3.68 1.57
N LEU A 107 2.06 3.25 0.59
CA LEU A 107 0.61 3.42 0.58
C LEU A 107 -0.04 2.04 0.54
N ALA A 108 -0.72 1.67 1.63
CA ALA A 108 -1.49 0.44 1.74
C ALA A 108 -2.97 0.69 1.48
N ALA A 109 -3.67 -0.26 0.85
CA ALA A 109 -5.13 -0.21 0.73
C ALA A 109 -5.75 -1.61 0.79
N SER A 110 -6.91 -1.68 1.43
CA SER A 110 -7.70 -2.91 1.55
C SER A 110 -9.19 -2.61 1.53
N ASP A 111 -10.00 -3.64 1.40
CA ASP A 111 -11.46 -3.60 1.56
C ASP A 111 -11.91 -3.79 3.02
N TYR A 112 -10.96 -3.81 3.96
CA TYR A 112 -11.19 -3.73 5.41
C TYR A 112 -10.99 -2.31 5.93
N MET A 113 -11.29 -2.09 7.22
CA MET A 113 -10.98 -0.83 7.91
C MET A 113 -9.48 -0.53 7.85
N ARG A 114 -9.12 0.74 7.83
CA ARG A 114 -7.72 1.21 7.76
C ARG A 114 -6.83 0.61 8.85
N ILE A 115 -7.39 0.40 10.04
CA ILE A 115 -6.67 -0.22 11.16
C ILE A 115 -6.09 -1.58 10.80
N THR A 116 -6.70 -2.31 9.84
CA THR A 116 -6.22 -3.61 9.40
C THR A 116 -4.84 -3.51 8.73
N SER A 117 -4.61 -2.52 7.91
CA SER A 117 -3.29 -2.28 7.31
C SER A 117 -2.36 -1.49 8.25
N ASP A 118 -2.91 -0.61 9.09
CA ASP A 118 -2.13 0.18 10.04
C ASP A 118 -1.41 -0.67 11.09
N GLN A 119 -1.89 -1.89 11.37
CA GLN A 119 -1.26 -2.78 12.36
C GLN A 119 0.20 -3.18 12.01
N ILE A 120 0.63 -3.03 10.76
CA ILE A 120 2.03 -3.27 10.39
C ILE A 120 2.90 -2.00 10.37
N ARG A 121 2.31 -0.83 10.59
CA ARG A 121 3.02 0.46 10.61
C ARG A 121 4.23 0.49 11.57
N PRO A 122 4.15 -0.03 12.81
CA PRO A 122 5.28 -0.04 13.72
C PRO A 122 6.46 -0.89 13.25
N PHE A 123 6.21 -1.84 12.35
CA PHE A 123 7.18 -2.80 11.86
C PHE A 123 7.77 -2.41 10.50
N THR A 124 7.66 -1.14 10.14
CA THR A 124 8.31 -0.55 8.97
C THR A 124 9.12 0.68 9.38
N ASN A 125 10.26 0.88 8.74
CA ASN A 125 11.10 2.06 8.95
C ASN A 125 10.83 3.16 7.90
N LYS A 126 9.68 3.13 7.24
CA LYS A 126 9.27 4.05 6.17
C LYS A 126 7.99 4.77 6.53
N SER A 127 7.79 5.96 5.95
CA SER A 127 6.50 6.65 6.03
C SER A 127 5.40 5.75 5.48
N PHE A 128 4.37 5.50 6.32
CA PHE A 128 3.29 4.56 6.03
C PHE A 128 1.94 5.27 6.03
N TYR A 129 1.20 5.10 4.97
CA TYR A 129 -0.15 5.65 4.76
C TYR A 129 -1.10 4.53 4.39
N SER A 130 -2.36 4.66 4.79
CA SER A 130 -3.37 3.61 4.58
C SER A 130 -4.70 4.17 4.09
N LEU A 131 -5.36 3.39 3.24
CA LEU A 131 -6.74 3.56 2.79
C LEU A 131 -7.52 2.31 3.17
N GLY A 132 -8.80 2.51 3.50
CA GLY A 132 -9.68 1.41 3.89
C GLY A 132 -11.14 1.82 3.91
N THR A 133 -12.01 0.88 4.20
CA THR A 133 -13.46 1.05 4.18
C THR A 133 -13.99 1.33 5.60
N ASP A 134 -13.56 2.45 6.19
CA ASP A 134 -14.05 2.88 7.50
C ASP A 134 -15.47 3.44 7.39
N GLY A 135 -16.30 3.16 8.41
CA GLY A 135 -17.68 3.61 8.49
C GLY A 135 -18.69 2.46 8.39
N TYR A 136 -19.96 2.81 8.19
CA TYR A 136 -21.03 1.82 8.05
C TYR A 136 -21.07 1.20 6.66
N GLY A 137 -21.40 -0.09 6.60
CA GLY A 137 -21.63 -0.79 5.34
C GLY A 137 -22.77 -0.19 4.52
N ARG A 138 -22.63 -0.20 3.22
CA ARG A 138 -23.63 0.31 2.27
C ARG A 138 -23.88 -0.68 1.16
N SER A 139 -25.06 -0.58 0.55
CA SER A 139 -25.46 -1.39 -0.60
C SER A 139 -25.42 -0.53 -1.86
N ASP A 140 -24.51 -0.85 -2.77
CA ASP A 140 -24.44 -0.25 -4.10
C ASP A 140 -23.56 -1.15 -5.01
N SER A 141 -23.35 -0.75 -6.26
CA SER A 141 -22.39 -1.41 -7.13
C SER A 141 -20.97 -1.32 -6.56
N ARG A 142 -20.16 -2.34 -6.85
CA ARG A 142 -18.78 -2.42 -6.36
C ARG A 142 -17.94 -1.18 -6.72
N GLU A 143 -18.15 -0.62 -7.90
CA GLU A 143 -17.47 0.60 -8.35
C GLU A 143 -17.84 1.80 -7.49
N LYS A 144 -19.14 2.01 -7.25
CA LYS A 144 -19.63 3.12 -6.43
C LYS A 144 -19.19 2.99 -4.98
N LEU A 145 -19.21 1.78 -4.41
CA LEU A 145 -18.72 1.55 -3.04
C LEU A 145 -17.22 1.86 -2.90
N ARG A 146 -16.39 1.44 -3.86
CA ARG A 146 -14.96 1.77 -3.84
C ARG A 146 -14.70 3.27 -3.94
N ASN A 147 -15.48 3.97 -4.77
CA ASN A 147 -15.39 5.42 -4.87
C ASN A 147 -15.89 6.09 -3.58
N PHE A 148 -16.99 5.61 -2.99
CA PHE A 148 -17.51 6.11 -1.73
C PHE A 148 -16.48 6.00 -0.61
N PHE A 149 -15.85 4.84 -0.44
CA PHE A 149 -14.84 4.56 0.58
C PHE A 149 -13.42 5.02 0.19
N GLU A 150 -13.24 5.65 -0.96
CA GLU A 150 -11.96 6.23 -1.40
C GLU A 150 -10.84 5.18 -1.58
N VAL A 151 -11.21 3.98 -2.02
CA VAL A 151 -10.28 2.87 -2.26
C VAL A 151 -10.23 2.43 -3.73
N ASP A 152 -10.80 3.21 -4.64
CA ASP A 152 -10.67 2.99 -6.07
C ASP A 152 -9.32 3.50 -6.61
N LYS A 153 -8.97 3.11 -7.83
CA LYS A 153 -7.71 3.52 -8.48
C LYS A 153 -7.52 5.03 -8.58
N LYS A 154 -8.61 5.84 -8.70
CA LYS A 154 -8.54 7.29 -8.84
C LYS A 154 -8.10 7.93 -7.52
N TYR A 155 -8.72 7.48 -6.43
CA TYR A 155 -8.31 7.90 -5.09
C TYR A 155 -6.91 7.39 -4.75
N ILE A 156 -6.57 6.14 -5.06
CA ILE A 156 -5.23 5.60 -4.83
C ILE A 156 -4.17 6.44 -5.53
N VAL A 157 -4.35 6.78 -6.82
CA VAL A 157 -3.44 7.66 -7.56
C VAL A 157 -3.32 9.03 -6.90
N THR A 158 -4.44 9.64 -6.55
CA THR A 158 -4.46 10.97 -5.93
C THR A 158 -3.77 10.96 -4.57
N TYR A 159 -4.06 9.96 -3.73
CA TYR A 159 -3.39 9.80 -2.43
C TYR A 159 -1.89 9.51 -2.59
N ALA A 160 -1.50 8.68 -3.55
CA ALA A 160 -0.08 8.41 -3.83
C ALA A 160 0.68 9.70 -4.18
N LEU A 161 0.12 10.53 -5.06
CA LEU A 161 0.71 11.81 -5.42
C LEU A 161 0.71 12.81 -4.25
N SER A 162 -0.34 12.82 -3.44
CA SER A 162 -0.42 13.66 -2.24
C SER A 162 0.60 13.25 -1.19
N VAL A 163 0.80 11.95 -0.99
CA VAL A 163 1.83 11.39 -0.10
C VAL A 163 3.23 11.79 -0.58
N LEU A 164 3.53 11.61 -1.85
CA LEU A 164 4.81 11.99 -2.44
C LEU A 164 5.07 13.50 -2.33
N ALA A 165 4.03 14.32 -2.50
CA ALA A 165 4.14 15.78 -2.33
C ALA A 165 4.38 16.16 -0.86
N LYS A 166 3.70 15.50 0.09
CA LYS A 166 3.88 15.69 1.53
C LYS A 166 5.30 15.33 1.98
N GLU A 167 5.86 14.26 1.41
CA GLU A 167 7.26 13.85 1.64
C GLU A 167 8.27 14.69 0.82
N GLN A 168 7.82 15.75 0.14
CA GLN A 168 8.64 16.66 -0.66
C GLN A 168 9.41 15.97 -1.82
N LEU A 169 8.94 14.80 -2.26
CA LEU A 169 9.55 14.05 -3.37
C LEU A 169 9.08 14.54 -4.74
N ILE A 170 7.91 15.19 -4.79
CA ILE A 170 7.35 15.82 -6.00
C ILE A 170 6.64 17.13 -5.65
N PRO A 171 6.46 18.06 -6.60
CA PRO A 171 5.64 19.25 -6.39
C PRO A 171 4.15 18.92 -6.17
N SER A 172 3.46 19.69 -5.29
CA SER A 172 2.04 19.52 -4.98
C SER A 172 1.09 19.63 -6.18
N LYS A 173 1.52 20.34 -7.24
CA LYS A 173 0.79 20.47 -8.50
C LYS A 173 0.36 19.13 -9.12
N TYR A 174 1.13 18.06 -8.90
CA TYR A 174 0.78 16.71 -9.40
C TYR A 174 -0.47 16.17 -8.71
N ALA A 175 -0.58 16.33 -7.39
CA ALA A 175 -1.78 15.96 -6.64
C ALA A 175 -3.00 16.80 -7.06
N GLU A 176 -2.82 18.11 -7.25
CA GLU A 176 -3.87 19.00 -7.75
C GLU A 176 -4.35 18.62 -9.15
N GLN A 177 -3.45 18.25 -10.04
CA GLN A 177 -3.78 17.75 -11.37
C GLN A 177 -4.63 16.48 -11.30
N ALA A 178 -4.27 15.53 -10.43
CA ALA A 178 -5.05 14.30 -10.24
C ALA A 178 -6.45 14.58 -9.67
N ILE A 179 -6.57 15.46 -8.67
CA ILE A 179 -7.86 15.88 -8.09
C ILE A 179 -8.78 16.45 -9.18
N LYS A 180 -8.26 17.36 -10.01
CA LYS A 180 -9.01 17.94 -11.14
C LYS A 180 -9.35 16.90 -12.19
N LYS A 181 -8.38 16.08 -12.61
CA LYS A 181 -8.54 15.05 -13.64
C LYS A 181 -9.61 14.02 -13.31
N TYR A 182 -9.69 13.61 -12.04
CA TYR A 182 -10.64 12.61 -11.58
C TYR A 182 -11.91 13.19 -10.98
N ASN A 183 -12.06 14.52 -10.99
CA ASN A 183 -13.20 15.23 -10.44
C ASN A 183 -13.48 14.83 -8.98
N ILE A 184 -12.44 14.81 -8.16
CA ILE A 184 -12.55 14.45 -6.74
C ILE A 184 -13.08 15.65 -5.96
N ASP A 185 -14.21 15.45 -5.28
CA ASP A 185 -14.79 16.46 -4.39
C ASP A 185 -13.97 16.55 -3.09
N LYS A 186 -13.26 17.66 -2.93
CA LYS A 186 -12.45 17.96 -1.73
C LYS A 186 -13.28 18.20 -0.47
N ASN A 187 -14.56 18.55 -0.64
CA ASN A 187 -15.46 18.87 0.46
C ASN A 187 -16.34 17.69 0.87
N LYS A 188 -16.21 16.57 0.18
CA LYS A 188 -16.91 15.33 0.55
C LYS A 188 -16.57 14.96 1.99
N PRO A 189 -17.58 14.78 2.86
CA PRO A 189 -17.31 14.29 4.21
C PRO A 189 -16.65 12.91 4.19
N ILE A 190 -15.80 12.65 5.17
CA ILE A 190 -15.20 11.31 5.30
C ILE A 190 -16.28 10.26 5.53
N PRO A 191 -16.13 9.02 4.98
CA PRO A 191 -17.15 7.99 5.06
C PRO A 191 -17.64 7.65 6.48
N THR A 192 -16.81 7.85 7.49
CA THR A 192 -17.15 7.65 8.92
C THR A 192 -18.14 8.68 9.48
N LYS A 193 -18.38 9.78 8.78
CA LYS A 193 -19.32 10.84 9.18
C LYS A 193 -20.61 10.87 8.35
N LEU A 194 -20.79 9.89 7.46
CA LEU A 194 -21.94 9.74 6.55
C LEU A 194 -22.85 8.55 6.97
#